data_e6d43d4195f82fcf91cec29b1df91608
#
_entry.id   e6d43d4195f82fcf91cec29b1df91608
#
_cell.length_a   1.000
_cell.length_b   1.000
_cell.length_c   1.000
_cell.angle_alpha   90.00
_cell.angle_beta   90.00
_cell.angle_gamma   90.00
#
_symmetry.space_group_name_H-M   'P 1'
#
loop_
_entity.id
_entity.type
_entity.pdbx_description
1 polymer ?
#
loop_
_entity_poly.entity_id
_entity_poly.type
_entity_poly.pdbx_seq_one_letter_code
_entity_poly.pdbx_strand_id
1 'polypeptide(L)'
;ASLVGPQIYETFVWPYEKRIVEGIHEMGAKARLHICGNTRFALGGMGRLGCHIVDLDYPAPMHEARKEMGDQQILLGNLNPVSVLLEGGVNDVLQGVEQCHREAGSRFIVGAGCEIPRDTPKENVKSLFEYARGNRP
;
A
#
# COMPACT_ATOMS: atom_id res chain seq x y z
N ALA A 1 6.86 -10.05 -5.73
CA ALA A 1 5.93 -10.09 -6.89
C ALA A 1 6.64 -10.20 -8.24
N SER A 2 7.80 -9.61 -8.42
CA SER A 2 8.53 -9.58 -9.73
C SER A 2 8.94 -10.94 -10.30
N LEU A 3 8.83 -12.02 -9.55
CA LEU A 3 9.17 -13.38 -9.99
C LEU A 3 7.99 -14.15 -10.60
N VAL A 4 6.78 -13.64 -10.47
CA VAL A 4 5.57 -14.28 -11.01
C VAL A 4 4.85 -13.33 -11.96
N GLY A 5 4.41 -13.85 -13.08
CA GLY A 5 3.58 -13.09 -14.02
C GLY A 5 2.09 -13.14 -13.64
N PRO A 6 1.23 -12.34 -14.30
CA PRO A 6 -0.19 -12.24 -13.98
C PRO A 6 -0.91 -13.59 -14.03
N GLN A 7 -0.61 -14.42 -15.02
CA GLN A 7 -1.25 -15.73 -15.17
C GLN A 7 -0.89 -16.69 -14.02
N ILE A 8 0.38 -16.69 -13.56
CA ILE A 8 0.82 -17.52 -12.44
C ILE A 8 0.16 -17.03 -11.15
N TYR A 9 0.10 -15.71 -10.95
CA TYR A 9 -0.58 -15.12 -9.81
C TYR A 9 -2.06 -15.54 -9.74
N GLU A 10 -2.81 -15.36 -10.81
CA GLU A 10 -4.25 -15.68 -10.86
C GLU A 10 -4.51 -17.19 -10.69
N THR A 11 -3.63 -18.04 -11.21
CA THR A 11 -3.86 -19.50 -11.19
C THR A 11 -3.40 -20.15 -9.87
N PHE A 12 -2.25 -19.72 -9.34
CA PHE A 12 -1.57 -20.45 -8.26
C PHE A 12 -1.43 -19.67 -6.95
N VAL A 13 -1.67 -18.34 -6.93
CA VAL A 13 -1.54 -17.52 -5.73
C VAL A 13 -2.91 -17.01 -5.26
N TRP A 14 -3.62 -16.33 -6.14
CA TRP A 14 -4.89 -15.67 -5.83
C TRP A 14 -5.94 -16.59 -5.16
N PRO A 15 -6.17 -17.84 -5.59
CA PRO A 15 -7.17 -18.71 -4.96
C PRO A 15 -6.85 -19.03 -3.48
N TYR A 16 -5.57 -19.11 -3.13
CA TYR A 16 -5.14 -19.37 -1.76
C TYR A 16 -5.22 -18.11 -0.89
N GLU A 17 -4.81 -16.95 -1.43
CA GLU A 17 -5.00 -15.67 -0.76
C GLU A 17 -6.49 -15.44 -0.46
N LYS A 18 -7.36 -15.71 -1.44
CA LYS A 18 -8.81 -15.59 -1.28
C LYS A 18 -9.33 -16.44 -0.12
N ARG A 19 -8.94 -17.71 -0.04
CA ARG A 19 -9.33 -18.61 1.06
C ARG A 19 -8.83 -18.11 2.42
N ILE A 20 -7.61 -17.57 2.49
CA ILE A 20 -7.06 -17.00 3.73
C ILE A 20 -7.88 -15.77 4.15
N VAL A 21 -8.19 -14.88 3.23
CA VAL A 21 -8.98 -13.67 3.51
C VAL A 21 -10.40 -14.04 3.98
N GLU A 22 -11.04 -15.01 3.34
CA GLU A 22 -12.35 -15.52 3.76
C GLU A 22 -12.31 -16.11 5.16
N GLY A 23 -11.33 -16.94 5.48
CA GLY A 23 -11.15 -17.49 6.83
C GLY A 23 -10.89 -16.41 7.90
N ILE A 24 -10.16 -15.33 7.56
CA ILE A 24 -9.98 -14.17 8.46
C ILE A 24 -11.34 -13.49 8.74
N HIS A 25 -12.17 -13.34 7.70
CA HIS A 25 -13.50 -12.73 7.84
C HIS A 25 -14.46 -13.59 8.67
N GLU A 26 -14.43 -14.91 8.48
CA GLU A 26 -15.23 -15.87 9.28
C GLU A 26 -14.90 -15.79 10.79
N MET A 27 -13.65 -15.45 11.13
CA MET A 27 -13.25 -15.20 12.52
C MET A 27 -13.64 -13.79 13.03
N GLY A 28 -14.33 -12.97 12.23
CA GLY A 28 -14.70 -11.60 12.58
C GLY A 28 -13.52 -10.61 12.55
N ALA A 29 -12.38 -10.99 11.99
CA ALA A 29 -11.19 -10.14 11.91
C ALA A 29 -11.12 -9.36 10.59
N LYS A 30 -10.27 -8.32 10.56
CA LYS A 30 -10.00 -7.52 9.36
C LYS A 30 -8.73 -8.01 8.68
N ALA A 31 -8.79 -8.18 7.36
CA ALA A 31 -7.65 -8.57 6.55
C ALA A 31 -6.91 -7.32 6.00
N ARG A 32 -5.59 -7.29 6.15
CA ARG A 32 -4.66 -6.39 5.46
C ARG A 32 -3.76 -7.24 4.57
N LEU A 33 -3.70 -6.90 3.30
CA LEU A 33 -2.82 -7.55 2.33
C LEU A 33 -1.61 -6.68 2.05
N HIS A 34 -0.40 -7.25 2.11
CA HIS A 34 0.81 -6.65 1.58
C HIS A 34 1.56 -7.66 0.69
N ILE A 35 1.90 -7.23 -0.50
CA ILE A 35 2.75 -7.98 -1.43
C ILE A 35 3.91 -7.09 -1.86
N CYS A 36 5.14 -7.46 -1.48
CA CYS A 36 6.33 -6.70 -1.82
C CYS A 36 6.62 -6.68 -3.33
N GLY A 37 7.18 -5.57 -3.79
CA GLY A 37 7.66 -5.37 -5.15
C GLY A 37 6.59 -4.85 -6.12
N ASN A 38 6.89 -4.92 -7.41
CA ASN A 38 5.98 -4.41 -8.43
C ASN A 38 4.77 -5.33 -8.60
N THR A 39 3.66 -4.96 -7.97
CA THR A 39 2.37 -5.67 -8.03
C THR A 39 1.41 -5.09 -9.06
N ARG A 40 1.87 -4.19 -9.94
CA ARG A 40 1.02 -3.52 -10.94
C ARG A 40 0.14 -4.48 -11.74
N PHE A 41 0.67 -5.64 -12.11
CA PHE A 41 -0.05 -6.68 -12.85
C PHE A 41 -1.13 -7.41 -12.03
N ALA A 42 -1.09 -7.32 -10.70
CA ALA A 42 -1.97 -8.03 -9.77
C ALA A 42 -3.02 -7.12 -9.11
N LEU A 43 -3.01 -5.81 -9.36
CA LEU A 43 -3.86 -4.83 -8.67
C LEU A 43 -5.35 -5.21 -8.72
N GLY A 44 -5.87 -5.58 -9.89
CA GLY A 44 -7.27 -6.02 -10.02
C GLY A 44 -7.56 -7.30 -9.22
N GLY A 45 -6.63 -8.26 -9.22
CA GLY A 45 -6.72 -9.48 -8.39
C GLY A 45 -6.73 -9.15 -6.90
N MET A 46 -5.81 -8.32 -6.44
CA MET A 46 -5.72 -7.87 -5.04
C MET A 46 -7.03 -7.19 -4.58
N GLY A 47 -7.63 -6.34 -5.42
CA GLY A 47 -8.92 -5.71 -5.13
C GLY A 47 -10.08 -6.70 -4.98
N ARG A 48 -10.08 -7.77 -5.80
CA ARG A 48 -11.13 -8.82 -5.73
C ARG A 48 -11.01 -9.75 -4.53
N LEU A 49 -9.90 -9.75 -3.79
CA LEU A 49 -9.75 -10.56 -2.57
C LEU A 49 -10.73 -10.15 -1.47
N GLY A 50 -11.12 -8.88 -1.44
CA GLY A 50 -12.02 -8.34 -0.41
C GLY A 50 -11.32 -7.97 0.89
N CYS A 51 -10.01 -7.73 0.86
CA CYS A 51 -9.27 -7.22 2.02
C CYS A 51 -9.81 -5.86 2.46
N HIS A 52 -9.80 -5.60 3.76
CA HIS A 52 -10.16 -4.29 4.31
C HIS A 52 -9.14 -3.21 3.91
N ILE A 53 -7.87 -3.58 3.93
CA ILE A 53 -6.74 -2.69 3.61
C ILE A 53 -5.86 -3.40 2.60
N VAL A 54 -5.49 -2.71 1.53
CA VAL A 54 -4.42 -3.11 0.62
C VAL A 54 -3.24 -2.17 0.84
N ASP A 55 -2.13 -2.75 1.25
CA ASP A 55 -0.88 -2.08 1.56
C ASP A 55 0.05 -2.23 0.37
N LEU A 56 0.26 -1.15 -0.36
CA LEU A 56 0.98 -1.13 -1.62
C LEU A 56 2.47 -0.87 -1.43
N ASP A 57 3.31 -1.68 -2.08
CA ASP A 57 4.72 -1.33 -2.21
C ASP A 57 4.91 -0.20 -3.25
N TYR A 58 5.99 0.58 -3.09
CA TYR A 58 6.25 1.81 -3.86
C TYR A 58 6.33 1.62 -5.40
N PRO A 59 6.72 0.44 -5.95
CA PRO A 59 6.73 0.27 -7.41
C PRO A 59 5.33 0.14 -8.04
N ALA A 60 4.29 -0.06 -7.24
CA ALA A 60 2.91 -0.09 -7.71
C ALA A 60 2.30 1.31 -7.65
N PRO A 61 1.92 1.94 -8.78
CA PRO A 61 1.39 3.31 -8.77
C PRO A 61 0.07 3.42 -8.01
N MET A 62 -0.01 4.37 -7.07
CA MET A 62 -1.19 4.57 -6.20
C MET A 62 -2.46 4.87 -7.01
N HIS A 63 -2.37 5.72 -8.04
CA HIS A 63 -3.51 6.06 -8.90
C HIS A 63 -4.04 4.87 -9.71
N GLU A 64 -3.15 3.95 -10.12
CA GLU A 64 -3.58 2.73 -10.81
C GLU A 64 -4.28 1.78 -9.83
N ALA A 65 -3.74 1.63 -8.62
CA ALA A 65 -4.38 0.84 -7.58
C ALA A 65 -5.78 1.36 -7.25
N ARG A 66 -5.94 2.68 -7.11
CA ARG A 66 -7.25 3.30 -6.92
C ARG A 66 -8.21 3.01 -8.07
N LYS A 67 -7.74 3.11 -9.31
CA LYS A 67 -8.54 2.81 -10.49
C LYS A 67 -9.00 1.34 -10.54
N GLU A 68 -8.10 0.41 -10.25
CA GLU A 68 -8.38 -1.03 -10.34
C GLU A 68 -9.20 -1.58 -9.16
N MET A 69 -9.06 -0.98 -7.97
CA MET A 69 -9.70 -1.47 -6.74
C MET A 69 -10.96 -0.69 -6.36
N GLY A 70 -11.23 0.44 -7.03
CA GLY A 70 -12.39 1.29 -6.78
C GLY A 70 -12.31 2.13 -5.50
N ASP A 71 -13.26 3.05 -5.33
CA ASP A 71 -13.23 4.10 -4.30
C ASP A 71 -13.47 3.57 -2.87
N GLN A 72 -13.99 2.36 -2.72
CA GLN A 72 -14.28 1.79 -1.41
C GLN A 72 -13.08 1.09 -0.76
N GLN A 73 -12.05 0.72 -1.53
CA GLN A 73 -10.86 0.08 -1.00
C GLN A 73 -10.03 1.06 -0.16
N ILE A 74 -9.66 0.66 1.06
CA ILE A 74 -8.67 1.40 1.84
C ILE A 74 -7.27 1.04 1.30
N LEU A 75 -6.56 2.05 0.80
CA LEU A 75 -5.17 1.93 0.35
C LEU A 75 -4.22 2.46 1.40
N LEU A 76 -3.12 1.75 1.62
CA LEU A 76 -2.04 2.13 2.52
C LEU A 76 -0.73 2.22 1.73
N GLY A 77 0.12 3.14 2.09
CA GLY A 77 1.45 3.30 1.49
C GLY A 77 1.55 4.63 0.75
N ASN A 78 2.41 4.81 -0.26
CA ASN A 78 3.43 3.84 -0.68
C ASN A 78 4.75 4.57 -1.00
N LEU A 79 5.19 5.40 -0.05
CA LEU A 79 6.45 6.12 -0.21
C LEU A 79 7.63 5.15 -0.37
N ASN A 80 8.56 5.52 -1.27
CA ASN A 80 9.80 4.74 -1.40
C ASN A 80 10.61 4.81 -0.09
N PRO A 81 10.84 3.66 0.58
CA PRO A 81 11.50 3.66 1.89
C PRO A 81 12.97 4.08 1.81
N VAL A 82 13.62 3.88 0.67
CA VAL A 82 15.03 4.22 0.52
C VAL A 82 15.19 5.64 -0.02
N SER A 83 14.73 5.91 -1.25
CA SER A 83 15.03 7.19 -1.89
C SER A 83 14.29 8.39 -1.27
N VAL A 84 13.12 8.16 -0.63
CA VAL A 84 12.34 9.24 -0.01
C VAL A 84 12.54 9.29 1.51
N LEU A 85 12.40 8.14 2.19
CA LEU A 85 12.44 8.15 3.66
C LEU A 85 13.87 8.11 4.22
N LEU A 86 14.77 7.31 3.64
CA LEU A 86 16.15 7.21 4.13
C LEU A 86 17.03 8.33 3.59
N GLU A 87 17.02 8.56 2.27
CA GLU A 87 17.95 9.46 1.56
C GLU A 87 17.37 10.86 1.34
N GLY A 88 16.05 11.02 1.34
CA GLY A 88 15.37 12.31 1.19
C GLY A 88 15.32 13.12 2.47
N GLY A 89 14.81 14.34 2.36
CA GLY A 89 14.52 15.23 3.50
C GLY A 89 13.03 15.28 3.83
N VAL A 90 12.70 15.99 4.93
CA VAL A 90 11.30 16.18 5.39
C VAL A 90 10.39 16.69 4.27
N ASN A 91 10.89 17.62 3.45
CA ASN A 91 10.09 18.18 2.34
C ASN A 91 9.78 17.12 1.27
N ASP A 92 10.73 16.24 0.96
CA ASP A 92 10.51 15.15 0.00
C ASP A 92 9.46 14.16 0.51
N VAL A 93 9.50 13.86 1.82
CA VAL A 93 8.51 13.01 2.49
C VAL A 93 7.12 13.66 2.44
N LEU A 94 7.00 14.95 2.78
CA LEU A 94 5.72 15.65 2.76
C LEU A 94 5.12 15.75 1.36
N GLN A 95 5.91 16.07 0.36
CA GLN A 95 5.46 16.09 -1.05
C GLN A 95 5.03 14.71 -1.53
N GLY A 96 5.81 13.67 -1.20
CA GLY A 96 5.50 12.30 -1.59
C GLY A 96 4.20 11.79 -0.94
N VAL A 97 4.00 12.03 0.36
CA VAL A 97 2.77 11.59 1.04
C VAL A 97 1.54 12.37 0.56
N GLU A 98 1.68 13.67 0.27
CA GLU A 98 0.61 14.48 -0.31
C GLU A 98 0.21 13.96 -1.70
N GLN A 99 1.16 13.57 -2.52
CA GLN A 99 0.89 12.93 -3.80
C GLN A 99 0.15 11.60 -3.61
N CYS A 100 0.64 10.71 -2.75
CA CYS A 100 -0.03 9.44 -2.47
C CYS A 100 -1.47 9.66 -1.99
N HIS A 101 -1.70 10.61 -1.08
CA HIS A 101 -3.02 10.94 -0.56
C HIS A 101 -3.96 11.46 -1.67
N ARG A 102 -3.49 12.38 -2.52
CA ARG A 102 -4.24 12.91 -3.65
C ARG A 102 -4.65 11.80 -4.64
N GLU A 103 -3.74 10.86 -4.93
CA GLU A 103 -3.98 9.75 -5.84
C GLU A 103 -4.89 8.67 -5.24
N ALA A 104 -4.76 8.41 -3.94
CA ALA A 104 -5.57 7.42 -3.21
C ALA A 104 -6.97 7.92 -2.86
N GLY A 105 -7.15 9.23 -2.69
CA GLY A 105 -8.41 9.83 -2.23
C GLY A 105 -8.65 9.64 -0.73
N SER A 106 -9.90 9.82 -0.29
CA SER A 106 -10.27 9.87 1.15
C SER A 106 -10.04 8.56 1.92
N ARG A 107 -10.01 7.41 1.25
CA ARG A 107 -9.76 6.11 1.88
C ARG A 107 -8.29 5.73 1.80
N PHE A 108 -7.47 6.51 2.51
CA PHE A 108 -6.02 6.41 2.49
C PHE A 108 -5.43 6.32 3.91
N ILE A 109 -4.44 5.48 4.06
CA ILE A 109 -3.61 5.38 5.26
C ILE A 109 -2.18 5.75 4.88
N VAL A 110 -1.64 6.74 5.55
CA VAL A 110 -0.25 7.19 5.36
C VAL A 110 0.72 6.08 5.74
N GLY A 111 1.65 5.75 4.85
CA GLY A 111 2.65 4.73 5.10
C GLY A 111 3.80 4.74 4.10
N ALA A 112 4.85 4.00 4.44
CA ALA A 112 5.88 3.61 3.49
C ALA A 112 5.37 2.48 2.59
N GLY A 113 5.99 2.30 1.43
CA GLY A 113 5.65 1.22 0.51
C GLY A 113 6.16 -0.15 0.97
N CYS A 114 7.13 -0.19 1.85
CA CYS A 114 7.65 -1.41 2.46
C CYS A 114 8.32 -1.07 3.78
N GLU A 115 9.13 -2.00 4.34
CA GLU A 115 9.87 -1.81 5.58
C GLU A 115 10.75 -0.54 5.54
N ILE A 116 10.65 0.27 6.57
CA ILE A 116 11.46 1.50 6.72
C ILE A 116 12.87 1.09 7.19
N PRO A 117 13.94 1.48 6.47
CA PRO A 117 15.31 1.17 6.87
C PRO A 117 15.66 1.70 8.26
N ARG A 118 16.47 0.94 9.01
CA ARG A 118 16.85 1.24 10.40
C ARG A 118 17.40 2.66 10.57
N ASP A 119 18.24 3.11 9.64
CA ASP A 119 18.97 4.37 9.75
C ASP A 119 18.21 5.57 9.15
N THR A 120 16.91 5.39 8.88
CA THR A 120 16.04 6.48 8.40
C THR A 120 16.00 7.62 9.43
N PRO A 121 16.22 8.89 9.01
CA PRO A 121 16.14 10.04 9.89
C PRO A 121 14.79 10.10 10.65
N LYS A 122 14.85 10.28 11.96
CA LYS A 122 13.66 10.31 12.81
C LYS A 122 12.68 11.41 12.41
N GLU A 123 13.19 12.53 11.93
CA GLU A 123 12.43 13.68 11.43
C GLU A 123 11.58 13.29 10.21
N ASN A 124 12.11 12.46 9.31
CA ASN A 124 11.40 11.96 8.15
C ASN A 124 10.23 11.04 8.57
N VAL A 125 10.48 10.12 9.52
CA VAL A 125 9.41 9.27 10.06
C VAL A 125 8.37 10.10 10.81
N LYS A 126 8.80 11.08 11.60
CA LYS A 126 7.91 11.97 12.36
C LYS A 126 6.99 12.77 11.43
N SER A 127 7.49 13.25 10.30
CA SER A 127 6.70 14.02 9.34
C SER A 127 5.53 13.23 8.76
N LEU A 128 5.63 11.89 8.62
CA LEU A 128 4.50 11.05 8.24
C LEU A 128 3.36 11.10 9.27
N PHE A 129 3.70 11.02 10.57
CA PHE A 129 2.71 11.11 11.65
C PHE A 129 2.07 12.50 11.71
N GLU A 130 2.86 13.55 11.52
CA GLU A 130 2.37 14.93 11.54
C GLU A 130 1.42 15.17 10.36
N TYR A 131 1.78 14.69 9.17
CA TYR A 131 0.90 14.75 8.02
C TYR A 131 -0.43 14.02 8.27
N ALA A 132 -0.37 12.77 8.77
CA ALA A 132 -1.56 11.99 9.06
C ALA A 132 -2.46 12.64 10.12
N ARG A 133 -1.89 13.33 11.14
CA ARG A 133 -2.65 14.05 12.16
C ARG A 133 -3.36 15.29 11.61
N GLY A 134 -2.70 15.99 10.69
CA GLY A 134 -3.24 17.21 10.07
C GLY A 134 -4.31 16.95 9.00
N ASN A 135 -4.36 15.73 8.47
CA ASN A 135 -5.23 15.34 7.35
C ASN A 135 -6.17 14.17 7.72
N ARG A 136 -6.71 14.20 8.93
CA ARG A 136 -7.73 13.21 9.36
C ARG A 136 -9.01 13.42 8.58
N PRO A 137 -9.69 12.32 8.16
CA PRO A 137 -11.01 12.40 7.53
C PRO A 137 -12.07 12.95 8.47
#